data_bdbc5f0377a0569bc99079a406f7c41d
#
_entry.id   bdbc5f0377a0569bc99079a406f7c41d
#
_cell.length_a   1.000
_cell.length_b   1.000
_cell.length_c   1.000
_cell.angle_alpha   90.00
_cell.angle_beta   90.00
_cell.angle_gamma   90.00
#
_symmetry.space_group_name_H-M   'P 1'
#
loop_
_entity.id
_entity.type
_entity.pdbx_description
1 polymer ?
#
loop_
_entity_poly.entity_id
_entity_poly.type
_entity_poly.pdbx_seq_one_letter_code
_entity_poly.pdbx_strand_id
1 'polypeptide(L)'
;QPLFEPEFSDNSYGFRPNRSAHDAVKKAKSYYEQGYRYVVDIDMKAYFDTVNHDKLMYFIERKVKDKQVLKLIRQYLMSGVMENGLITTTEEGTPQGGNLSPLLSNIYLNEFDQVLENLGHKFVRYADDCNIYVRSKRAGQRVMKKSIQFLEEQLKLTVNREKSAVGSPLKRKFLGFCILPTKKGIKIRPHAKAKQRVKSKLKQLTKRNRGRSIQLILKEIKQLMTGWINYYGIGEMKEFMRELNGWLKRRIRQYIWKQWKNPRTKRKNLIRLGIDKAKAYEWSNTRKGIWSISKSHILHRSLTDKELAHQGYEDISLKYQFVHSTY
;
A
#
# COMPACT_ATOMS: atom_id res chain seq x y z
N GLN A 1 -26.48 -2.48 -0.15
CA GLN A 1 -25.61 -1.32 0.10
C GLN A 1 -26.39 0.00 0.07
N PRO A 2 -27.29 0.33 -0.90
CA PRO A 2 -28.01 1.60 -0.93
C PRO A 2 -28.79 1.92 0.35
N LEU A 3 -29.27 0.91 1.05
CA LEU A 3 -30.03 1.06 2.28
C LEU A 3 -29.20 1.60 3.47
N PHE A 4 -27.90 1.27 3.53
CA PHE A 4 -27.01 1.65 4.64
C PHE A 4 -26.07 2.81 4.29
N GLU A 5 -25.75 2.99 3.01
CA GLU A 5 -24.78 4.00 2.55
C GLU A 5 -25.10 5.43 3.03
N PRO A 6 -26.36 5.89 3.08
CA PRO A 6 -26.70 7.24 3.56
C PRO A 6 -26.41 7.49 5.05
N GLU A 7 -26.30 6.42 5.86
CA GLU A 7 -26.05 6.53 7.30
C GLU A 7 -24.58 6.41 7.68
N PHE A 8 -23.75 6.02 6.74
CA PHE A 8 -22.31 5.91 7.02
C PHE A 8 -21.67 7.27 7.15
N SER A 9 -20.84 7.42 8.17
CA SER A 9 -20.05 8.63 8.43
C SER A 9 -19.30 9.12 7.20
N ASP A 10 -19.29 10.43 6.99
CA ASP A 10 -18.46 11.07 5.95
C ASP A 10 -16.95 10.90 6.17
N ASN A 11 -16.54 10.51 7.36
CA ASN A 11 -15.16 10.23 7.73
C ASN A 11 -14.77 8.76 7.51
N SER A 12 -15.70 7.91 7.03
CA SER A 12 -15.46 6.52 6.65
C SER A 12 -15.27 6.40 5.13
N TYR A 13 -14.17 5.78 4.69
CA TYR A 13 -13.75 5.74 3.28
C TYR A 13 -13.61 4.34 2.70
N GLY A 14 -13.28 3.33 3.52
CA GLY A 14 -13.03 1.97 3.05
C GLY A 14 -14.28 1.27 2.54
N PHE A 15 -14.16 0.57 1.41
CA PHE A 15 -15.22 -0.26 0.83
C PHE A 15 -16.52 0.48 0.47
N ARG A 16 -16.45 1.79 0.23
CA ARG A 16 -17.60 2.62 -0.12
C ARG A 16 -17.51 3.11 -1.57
N PRO A 17 -18.66 3.26 -2.26
CA PRO A 17 -18.68 3.80 -3.62
C PRO A 17 -18.18 5.25 -3.62
N ASN A 18 -17.46 5.63 -4.68
CA ASN A 18 -16.94 6.98 -4.90
C ASN A 18 -16.00 7.52 -3.80
N ARG A 19 -15.44 6.64 -2.96
CA ARG A 19 -14.46 6.97 -1.91
C ARG A 19 -13.19 6.17 -2.09
N SER A 20 -12.05 6.78 -1.86
CA SER A 20 -10.75 6.17 -2.08
C SER A 20 -9.81 6.31 -0.88
N ALA A 21 -8.76 5.50 -0.85
CA ALA A 21 -7.67 5.65 0.11
C ALA A 21 -6.98 7.02 -0.02
N HIS A 22 -6.93 7.58 -1.23
CA HIS A 22 -6.38 8.91 -1.47
C HIS A 22 -7.20 10.01 -0.79
N ASP A 23 -8.53 9.91 -0.81
CA ASP A 23 -9.41 10.88 -0.16
C ASP A 23 -9.26 10.81 1.36
N ALA A 24 -9.17 9.59 1.92
CA ALA A 24 -8.89 9.38 3.32
C ALA A 24 -7.57 10.04 3.75
N VAL A 25 -6.49 9.88 2.97
CA VAL A 25 -5.18 10.48 3.24
C VAL A 25 -5.22 12.00 3.08
N LYS A 26 -5.94 12.54 2.08
CA LYS A 26 -6.15 13.99 1.91
C LYS A 26 -6.92 14.58 3.11
N LYS A 27 -7.94 13.88 3.60
CA LYS A 27 -8.69 14.28 4.80
C LYS A 27 -7.80 14.28 6.05
N ALA A 28 -7.00 13.24 6.24
CA ALA A 28 -6.01 13.16 7.31
C ALA A 28 -5.01 14.34 7.29
N LYS A 29 -4.53 14.71 6.09
CA LYS A 29 -3.68 15.88 5.87
C LYS A 29 -4.40 17.16 6.29
N SER A 30 -5.66 17.36 5.90
CA SER A 30 -6.43 18.58 6.24
C SER A 30 -6.60 18.76 7.75
N TYR A 31 -6.77 17.69 8.52
CA TYR A 31 -6.80 17.79 9.98
C TYR A 31 -5.46 18.24 10.58
N TYR A 32 -4.34 17.80 10.01
CA TYR A 32 -3.04 18.30 10.43
C TYR A 32 -2.87 19.80 10.10
N GLU A 33 -3.36 20.26 8.96
CA GLU A 33 -3.38 21.68 8.57
C GLU A 33 -4.20 22.52 9.52
N GLN A 34 -5.32 21.99 10.05
CA GLN A 34 -6.18 22.62 11.07
C GLN A 34 -5.57 22.61 12.48
N GLY A 35 -4.34 22.15 12.66
CA GLY A 35 -3.62 22.19 13.93
C GLY A 35 -3.75 20.95 14.81
N TYR A 36 -4.32 19.85 14.32
CA TYR A 36 -4.34 18.58 15.04
C TYR A 36 -2.99 17.89 14.89
N ARG A 37 -2.16 17.95 15.93
CA ARG A 37 -0.75 17.54 15.90
C ARG A 37 -0.50 16.13 16.41
N TYR A 38 -1.51 15.47 16.94
CA TYR A 38 -1.44 14.11 17.44
C TYR A 38 -2.50 13.25 16.79
N VAL A 39 -2.19 11.96 16.62
CA VAL A 39 -3.10 10.94 16.11
C VAL A 39 -3.19 9.80 17.13
N VAL A 40 -4.41 9.36 17.39
CA VAL A 40 -4.73 8.11 18.05
C VAL A 40 -4.91 7.08 16.94
N ASP A 41 -3.96 6.18 16.84
CA ASP A 41 -3.91 5.10 15.83
C ASP A 41 -4.42 3.83 16.52
N ILE A 42 -5.57 3.33 16.12
CA ILE A 42 -6.24 2.16 16.69
C ILE A 42 -6.15 1.00 15.71
N ASP A 43 -5.49 -0.09 16.13
CA ASP A 43 -5.36 -1.34 15.38
C ASP A 43 -6.23 -2.40 16.06
N MET A 44 -7.19 -2.95 15.34
CA MET A 44 -8.07 -4.02 15.83
C MET A 44 -7.40 -5.36 15.54
N LYS A 45 -7.41 -6.28 16.53
CA LYS A 45 -6.78 -7.59 16.38
C LYS A 45 -7.72 -8.52 15.62
N ALA A 46 -7.28 -9.03 14.46
CA ALA A 46 -8.02 -10.00 13.67
C ALA A 46 -9.51 -9.59 13.47
N TYR A 47 -9.74 -8.34 13.10
CA TYR A 47 -11.08 -7.73 13.08
C TYR A 47 -12.13 -8.61 12.38
N PHE A 48 -11.84 -9.08 11.16
CA PHE A 48 -12.79 -9.89 10.39
C PHE A 48 -13.09 -11.26 11.05
N ASP A 49 -12.23 -11.73 11.93
CA ASP A 49 -12.35 -13.04 12.60
C ASP A 49 -13.05 -12.92 13.98
N THR A 50 -13.28 -11.67 14.46
CA THR A 50 -13.80 -11.41 15.82
C THR A 50 -15.12 -10.62 15.85
N VAL A 51 -15.73 -10.39 14.70
CA VAL A 51 -17.03 -9.70 14.62
C VAL A 51 -18.11 -10.55 15.25
N ASN A 52 -18.79 -10.05 16.29
CA ASN A 52 -19.87 -10.75 16.95
C ASN A 52 -21.12 -10.80 16.07
N HIS A 53 -21.58 -12.01 15.72
CA HIS A 53 -22.70 -12.21 14.80
C HIS A 53 -24.02 -11.64 15.33
N ASP A 54 -24.33 -11.79 16.61
CA ASP A 54 -25.61 -11.34 17.17
C ASP A 54 -25.70 -9.80 17.16
N LYS A 55 -24.62 -9.12 17.53
CA LYS A 55 -24.56 -7.65 17.43
C LYS A 55 -24.65 -7.17 15.99
N LEU A 56 -23.94 -7.83 15.06
CA LEU A 56 -24.02 -7.47 13.65
C LEU A 56 -25.44 -7.65 13.13
N MET A 57 -26.08 -8.78 13.43
CA MET A 57 -27.48 -9.03 13.04
C MET A 57 -28.41 -7.99 13.64
N TYR A 58 -28.25 -7.63 14.90
CA TYR A 58 -29.03 -6.57 15.55
C TYR A 58 -28.91 -5.23 14.80
N PHE A 59 -27.70 -4.84 14.34
CA PHE A 59 -27.52 -3.61 13.57
C PHE A 59 -28.19 -3.69 12.18
N ILE A 60 -28.14 -4.86 11.55
CA ILE A 60 -28.76 -5.09 10.25
C ILE A 60 -30.29 -5.05 10.37
N GLU A 61 -30.87 -5.66 11.40
CA GLU A 61 -32.31 -5.74 11.65
C GLU A 61 -32.99 -4.38 11.88
N ARG A 62 -32.22 -3.36 12.26
CA ARG A 62 -32.73 -1.98 12.33
C ARG A 62 -33.30 -1.52 10.98
N LYS A 63 -32.71 -1.96 9.86
CA LYS A 63 -33.01 -1.53 8.49
C LYS A 63 -33.65 -2.62 7.63
N VAL A 64 -33.18 -3.83 7.76
CA VAL A 64 -33.67 -4.97 6.98
C VAL A 64 -34.78 -5.68 7.79
N LYS A 65 -36.01 -5.66 7.30
CA LYS A 65 -37.16 -6.29 7.98
C LYS A 65 -37.56 -7.64 7.37
N ASP A 66 -36.99 -7.98 6.22
CA ASP A 66 -37.24 -9.24 5.55
C ASP A 66 -36.53 -10.39 6.29
N LYS A 67 -37.33 -11.28 6.88
CA LYS A 67 -36.86 -12.43 7.65
C LYS A 67 -36.03 -13.43 6.81
N GLN A 68 -36.37 -13.58 5.52
CA GLN A 68 -35.63 -14.50 4.63
C GLN A 68 -34.22 -13.95 4.35
N VAL A 69 -34.12 -12.66 4.05
CA VAL A 69 -32.85 -11.98 3.86
C VAL A 69 -31.97 -12.05 5.13
N LEU A 70 -32.55 -11.80 6.29
CA LEU A 70 -31.83 -11.92 7.57
C LEU A 70 -31.33 -13.34 7.82
N LYS A 71 -32.15 -14.35 7.53
CA LYS A 71 -31.76 -15.76 7.62
C LYS A 71 -30.60 -16.08 6.69
N LEU A 72 -30.63 -15.61 5.44
CA LEU A 72 -29.54 -15.78 4.47
C LEU A 72 -28.23 -15.12 4.95
N ILE A 73 -28.31 -13.90 5.48
CA ILE A 73 -27.13 -13.22 6.04
C ILE A 73 -26.56 -14.01 7.23
N ARG A 74 -27.42 -14.51 8.11
CA ARG A 74 -27.00 -15.35 9.25
C ARG A 74 -26.31 -16.62 8.78
N GLN A 75 -26.89 -17.32 7.78
CA GLN A 75 -26.29 -18.52 7.19
C GLN A 75 -24.93 -18.20 6.53
N TYR A 76 -24.82 -17.06 5.84
CA TYR A 76 -23.54 -16.61 5.28
C TYR A 76 -22.47 -16.39 6.36
N LEU A 77 -22.80 -15.78 7.49
CA LEU A 77 -21.89 -15.59 8.61
C LEU A 77 -21.45 -16.92 9.23
N MET A 78 -22.38 -17.87 9.35
CA MET A 78 -22.12 -19.20 9.93
C MET A 78 -21.45 -20.19 8.96
N SER A 79 -21.38 -19.87 7.66
CA SER A 79 -20.86 -20.80 6.63
C SER A 79 -19.41 -21.19 6.80
N GLY A 80 -18.67 -20.49 7.66
CA GLY A 80 -17.29 -20.79 7.99
C GLY A 80 -16.28 -20.55 6.87
N VAL A 81 -15.04 -20.91 7.12
CA VAL A 81 -13.94 -20.87 6.15
C VAL A 81 -13.52 -22.31 5.85
N MET A 82 -13.39 -22.62 4.57
CA MET A 82 -12.80 -23.90 4.17
C MET A 82 -11.27 -23.80 4.25
N GLU A 83 -10.67 -24.37 5.29
CA GLU A 83 -9.21 -24.55 5.38
C GLU A 83 -8.85 -26.03 5.15
N ASN A 84 -7.96 -26.28 4.21
CA ASN A 84 -7.46 -27.64 3.89
C ASN A 84 -8.56 -28.71 3.62
N GLY A 85 -9.72 -28.29 3.06
CA GLY A 85 -10.83 -29.18 2.75
C GLY A 85 -11.77 -29.49 3.92
N LEU A 86 -11.55 -28.88 5.10
CA LEU A 86 -12.44 -28.96 6.25
C LEU A 86 -13.22 -27.66 6.40
N ILE A 87 -14.55 -27.75 6.50
CA ILE A 87 -15.42 -26.61 6.79
C ILE A 87 -15.55 -26.51 8.31
N THR A 88 -14.97 -25.47 8.91
CA THR A 88 -15.20 -25.13 10.31
C THR A 88 -16.27 -24.05 10.38
N THR A 89 -17.41 -24.36 11.00
CA THR A 89 -18.42 -23.35 11.34
C THR A 89 -17.83 -22.38 12.36
N THR A 90 -17.99 -21.08 12.10
CA THR A 90 -17.51 -20.03 13.01
C THR A 90 -18.70 -19.40 13.73
N GLU A 91 -18.59 -19.25 15.05
CA GLU A 91 -19.60 -18.53 15.87
C GLU A 91 -19.34 -17.01 15.87
N GLU A 92 -18.16 -16.58 15.43
CA GLU A 92 -17.73 -15.20 15.33
C GLU A 92 -16.99 -14.97 14.00
N GLY A 93 -16.94 -13.71 13.59
CA GLY A 93 -16.20 -13.28 12.40
C GLY A 93 -17.04 -13.22 11.13
N THR A 94 -16.41 -12.71 10.09
CA THR A 94 -16.98 -12.65 8.74
C THR A 94 -16.04 -13.35 7.77
N PRO A 95 -16.55 -14.14 6.79
CA PRO A 95 -15.69 -14.86 5.85
C PRO A 95 -14.70 -13.93 5.16
N GLN A 96 -13.39 -14.20 5.32
CA GLN A 96 -12.35 -13.39 4.67
C GLN A 96 -12.42 -13.57 3.14
N GLY A 97 -12.46 -12.44 2.42
CA GLY A 97 -12.61 -12.44 0.96
C GLY A 97 -14.05 -12.62 0.45
N GLY A 98 -15.02 -12.74 1.33
CA GLY A 98 -16.44 -12.79 0.95
C GLY A 98 -16.97 -11.45 0.43
N ASN A 99 -17.82 -11.46 -0.59
CA ASN A 99 -18.33 -10.24 -1.23
C ASN A 99 -19.17 -9.34 -0.30
N LEU A 100 -19.76 -9.90 0.74
CA LEU A 100 -20.62 -9.18 1.69
C LEU A 100 -19.82 -8.62 2.87
N SER A 101 -18.70 -9.23 3.24
CA SER A 101 -17.89 -8.87 4.41
C SER A 101 -17.48 -7.39 4.47
N PRO A 102 -17.12 -6.71 3.36
CA PRO A 102 -16.82 -5.28 3.39
C PRO A 102 -18.00 -4.39 3.82
N LEU A 103 -19.21 -4.70 3.36
CA LEU A 103 -20.42 -3.98 3.76
C LEU A 103 -20.77 -4.24 5.22
N LEU A 104 -20.73 -5.51 5.65
CA LEU A 104 -20.98 -5.91 7.03
C LEU A 104 -19.99 -5.25 8.00
N SER A 105 -18.73 -5.15 7.60
CA SER A 105 -17.69 -4.42 8.33
C SER A 105 -18.05 -2.95 8.53
N ASN A 106 -18.51 -2.28 7.48
CA ASN A 106 -18.92 -0.87 7.59
C ASN A 106 -20.17 -0.69 8.45
N ILE A 107 -21.16 -1.59 8.35
CA ILE A 107 -22.34 -1.56 9.23
C ILE A 107 -21.94 -1.67 10.69
N TYR A 108 -21.04 -2.60 11.01
CA TYR A 108 -20.60 -2.85 12.38
C TYR A 108 -19.83 -1.68 12.97
N LEU A 109 -18.87 -1.14 12.23
CA LEU A 109 -18.01 -0.04 12.68
C LEU A 109 -18.67 1.35 12.60
N ASN A 110 -19.81 1.46 11.89
CA ASN A 110 -20.56 2.72 11.86
C ASN A 110 -21.03 3.15 13.27
N GLU A 111 -21.32 2.21 14.16
CA GLU A 111 -21.67 2.53 15.55
C GLU A 111 -20.52 3.28 16.25
N PHE A 112 -19.28 2.88 15.99
CA PHE A 112 -18.10 3.59 16.51
C PHE A 112 -17.91 4.96 15.84
N ASP A 113 -18.14 5.04 14.52
CA ASP A 113 -18.05 6.30 13.79
C ASP A 113 -19.06 7.31 14.34
N GLN A 114 -20.30 6.91 14.59
CA GLN A 114 -21.37 7.75 15.15
C GLN A 114 -20.99 8.27 16.58
N VAL A 115 -20.41 7.42 17.40
CA VAL A 115 -19.92 7.85 18.73
C VAL A 115 -18.83 8.90 18.61
N LEU A 116 -17.87 8.71 17.68
CA LEU A 116 -16.81 9.69 17.44
C LEU A 116 -17.34 11.03 16.92
N GLU A 117 -18.35 11.01 16.03
CA GLU A 117 -19.01 12.21 15.51
C GLU A 117 -19.79 12.94 16.58
N ASN A 118 -20.62 12.24 17.36
CA ASN A 118 -21.39 12.82 18.46
C ASN A 118 -20.52 13.47 19.53
N LEU A 119 -19.30 12.95 19.75
CA LEU A 119 -18.29 13.53 20.63
C LEU A 119 -17.48 14.67 19.97
N GLY A 120 -17.75 15.01 18.71
CA GLY A 120 -17.05 16.05 17.95
C GLY A 120 -15.61 15.72 17.56
N HIS A 121 -15.22 14.45 17.59
CA HIS A 121 -13.87 14.02 17.25
C HIS A 121 -13.61 14.10 15.75
N LYS A 122 -12.41 14.55 15.37
CA LYS A 122 -11.92 14.53 14.00
C LYS A 122 -11.24 13.17 13.76
N PHE A 123 -11.77 12.36 12.85
CA PHE A 123 -11.23 11.04 12.56
C PHE A 123 -11.31 10.72 11.07
N VAL A 124 -10.57 9.71 10.67
CA VAL A 124 -10.64 9.09 9.35
C VAL A 124 -10.55 7.59 9.52
N ARG A 125 -11.54 6.87 9.02
CA ARG A 125 -11.54 5.41 9.03
C ARG A 125 -11.48 4.84 7.60
N TYR A 126 -10.66 3.84 7.41
CA TYR A 126 -10.59 3.06 6.18
C TYR A 126 -10.63 1.56 6.53
N ALA A 127 -11.79 0.93 6.35
CA ALA A 127 -12.10 -0.40 6.88
C ALA A 127 -11.89 -0.44 8.42
N ASP A 128 -11.01 -1.30 8.91
CA ASP A 128 -10.62 -1.45 10.31
C ASP A 128 -9.52 -0.47 10.78
N ASP A 129 -8.84 0.22 9.84
CA ASP A 129 -7.78 1.21 10.15
C ASP A 129 -8.41 2.56 10.50
N CYS A 130 -8.43 2.92 11.80
CA CYS A 130 -9.06 4.14 12.31
C CYS A 130 -8.03 5.06 12.97
N ASN A 131 -7.95 6.30 12.47
CA ASN A 131 -7.10 7.36 13.00
C ASN A 131 -7.93 8.55 13.51
N ILE A 132 -7.82 8.85 14.82
CA ILE A 132 -8.50 9.98 15.44
C ILE A 132 -7.48 11.10 15.70
N TYR A 133 -7.79 12.31 15.25
CA TYR A 133 -6.88 13.46 15.30
C TYR A 133 -7.20 14.36 16.48
N VAL A 134 -6.17 14.71 17.27
CA VAL A 134 -6.30 15.52 18.48
C VAL A 134 -5.20 16.57 18.57
N ARG A 135 -5.44 17.63 19.36
CA ARG A 135 -4.50 18.75 19.48
C ARG A 135 -3.35 18.49 20.45
N SER A 136 -3.54 17.64 21.47
CA SER A 136 -2.53 17.35 22.48
C SER A 136 -2.39 15.86 22.76
N LYS A 137 -1.21 15.43 23.24
CA LYS A 137 -0.94 14.04 23.62
C LYS A 137 -1.86 13.56 24.75
N ARG A 138 -2.12 14.44 25.74
CA ARG A 138 -3.03 14.15 26.89
C ARG A 138 -4.47 13.91 26.42
N ALA A 139 -4.96 14.73 25.48
CA ALA A 139 -6.26 14.50 24.85
C ALA A 139 -6.29 13.15 24.10
N GLY A 140 -5.23 12.84 23.35
CA GLY A 140 -5.10 11.56 22.66
C GLY A 140 -5.16 10.36 23.58
N GLN A 141 -4.49 10.40 24.72
CA GLN A 141 -4.53 9.32 25.72
C GLN A 141 -5.94 9.10 26.26
N ARG A 142 -6.68 10.19 26.56
CA ARG A 142 -8.08 10.09 27.02
C ARG A 142 -8.99 9.52 25.95
N VAL A 143 -8.88 10.01 24.71
CA VAL A 143 -9.66 9.51 23.57
C VAL A 143 -9.35 8.04 23.33
N MET A 144 -8.08 7.64 23.32
CA MET A 144 -7.66 6.26 23.16
C MET A 144 -8.29 5.33 24.21
N LYS A 145 -8.25 5.72 25.49
CA LYS A 145 -8.84 4.92 26.57
C LYS A 145 -10.34 4.72 26.35
N LYS A 146 -11.09 5.82 26.05
CA LYS A 146 -12.54 5.74 25.81
C LYS A 146 -12.89 4.94 24.56
N SER A 147 -12.12 5.10 23.48
CA SER A 147 -12.31 4.34 22.23
C SER A 147 -12.09 2.86 22.44
N ILE A 148 -11.03 2.48 23.15
CA ILE A 148 -10.75 1.07 23.48
C ILE A 148 -11.90 0.50 24.31
N GLN A 149 -12.34 1.21 25.34
CA GLN A 149 -13.45 0.79 26.16
C GLN A 149 -14.72 0.55 25.32
N PHE A 150 -15.08 1.47 24.45
CA PHE A 150 -16.24 1.31 23.58
C PHE A 150 -16.11 0.10 22.65
N LEU A 151 -14.97 -0.07 22.01
CA LEU A 151 -14.72 -1.18 21.08
C LEU A 151 -14.77 -2.55 21.79
N GLU A 152 -14.18 -2.65 22.98
CA GLU A 152 -14.12 -3.91 23.74
C GLU A 152 -15.45 -4.21 24.47
N GLU A 153 -16.06 -3.23 25.13
CA GLU A 153 -17.27 -3.44 25.93
C GLU A 153 -18.56 -3.43 25.08
N GLN A 154 -18.69 -2.48 24.16
CA GLN A 154 -19.89 -2.31 23.36
C GLN A 154 -19.85 -3.11 22.06
N LEU A 155 -18.75 -3.13 21.35
CA LEU A 155 -18.65 -3.86 20.07
C LEU A 155 -18.00 -5.25 20.21
N LYS A 156 -17.57 -5.65 21.40
CA LYS A 156 -16.91 -6.95 21.63
C LYS A 156 -15.72 -7.24 20.72
N LEU A 157 -15.05 -6.17 20.27
CA LEU A 157 -13.84 -6.25 19.45
C LEU A 157 -12.59 -6.23 20.33
N THR A 158 -11.54 -6.92 19.90
CA THR A 158 -10.26 -6.90 20.61
C THR A 158 -9.32 -5.85 20.00
N VAL A 159 -8.84 -4.90 20.81
CA VAL A 159 -7.86 -3.90 20.37
C VAL A 159 -6.43 -4.39 20.57
N ASN A 160 -5.61 -4.30 19.54
CA ASN A 160 -4.18 -4.62 19.62
C ASN A 160 -3.43 -3.47 20.32
N ARG A 161 -3.22 -3.62 21.63
CA ARG A 161 -2.60 -2.59 22.47
C ARG A 161 -1.13 -2.35 22.17
N GLU A 162 -0.43 -3.32 21.57
CA GLU A 162 0.99 -3.17 21.19
C GLU A 162 1.17 -2.30 19.94
N LYS A 163 0.22 -2.37 19.01
CA LYS A 163 0.25 -1.59 17.77
C LYS A 163 -0.49 -0.27 17.89
N SER A 164 -1.57 -0.22 18.70
CA SER A 164 -2.32 1.00 18.95
C SER A 164 -1.52 1.99 19.79
N ALA A 165 -1.47 3.24 19.38
CA ALA A 165 -0.73 4.25 20.14
C ALA A 165 -1.12 5.68 19.78
N VAL A 166 -0.86 6.58 20.72
CA VAL A 166 -0.92 8.02 20.48
C VAL A 166 0.44 8.52 20.03
N GLY A 167 0.48 9.15 18.87
CA GLY A 167 1.75 9.61 18.28
C GLY A 167 1.59 10.83 17.37
N SER A 168 2.73 11.24 16.81
CA SER A 168 2.73 12.29 15.80
C SER A 168 2.36 11.72 14.42
N PRO A 169 1.45 12.35 13.66
CA PRO A 169 1.12 11.96 12.29
C PRO A 169 2.32 12.00 11.32
N LEU A 170 3.42 12.67 11.70
CA LEU A 170 4.66 12.72 10.93
C LEU A 170 5.42 11.39 10.94
N LYS A 171 5.24 10.60 12.01
CA LYS A 171 5.92 9.31 12.25
C LYS A 171 4.98 8.12 12.07
N ARG A 172 3.70 8.28 12.40
CA ARG A 172 2.67 7.26 12.21
C ARG A 172 2.27 7.18 10.75
N LYS A 173 2.07 5.97 10.28
CA LYS A 173 1.58 5.72 8.93
C LYS A 173 0.05 5.61 8.94
N PHE A 174 -0.59 6.18 7.94
CA PHE A 174 -1.98 5.89 7.61
C PHE A 174 -2.04 5.49 6.14
N LEU A 175 -2.58 4.31 5.84
CA LEU A 175 -2.66 3.74 4.49
C LEU A 175 -1.32 3.75 3.74
N GLY A 176 -0.22 3.56 4.46
CA GLY A 176 1.13 3.58 3.89
C GLY A 176 1.74 4.96 3.67
N PHE A 177 1.06 6.04 4.02
CA PHE A 177 1.54 7.41 3.93
C PHE A 177 1.89 8.01 5.30
N CYS A 178 2.69 9.07 5.29
CA CYS A 178 2.97 9.97 6.42
C CYS A 178 2.79 11.42 5.99
N ILE A 179 2.48 12.28 6.94
CA ILE A 179 2.45 13.73 6.74
C ILE A 179 3.88 14.27 6.69
N LEU A 180 4.11 15.25 5.81
CA LEU A 180 5.40 15.91 5.60
C LEU A 180 5.21 17.44 5.61
N PRO A 181 5.54 18.14 6.70
CA PRO A 181 5.63 19.60 6.70
C PRO A 181 6.80 20.04 5.81
N THR A 182 6.54 21.03 4.96
CA THR A 182 7.55 21.66 4.10
C THR A 182 7.43 23.18 4.18
N LYS A 183 8.44 23.90 3.69
CA LYS A 183 8.38 25.37 3.58
C LYS A 183 7.21 25.86 2.70
N LYS A 184 6.72 25.02 1.78
CA LYS A 184 5.61 25.31 0.84
C LYS A 184 4.26 24.78 1.33
N GLY A 185 4.14 24.41 2.62
CA GLY A 185 2.90 23.84 3.19
C GLY A 185 3.02 22.37 3.58
N ILE A 186 1.90 21.81 3.95
CA ILE A 186 1.82 20.40 4.38
C ILE A 186 1.65 19.50 3.16
N LYS A 187 2.54 18.53 3.04
CA LYS A 187 2.50 17.49 2.01
C LYS A 187 2.32 16.11 2.63
N ILE A 188 2.12 15.10 1.81
CA ILE A 188 2.15 13.69 2.19
C ILE A 188 3.32 13.00 1.51
N ARG A 189 3.82 11.93 2.09
CA ARG A 189 4.88 11.10 1.48
C ARG A 189 4.64 9.61 1.79
N PRO A 190 5.11 8.70 0.92
CA PRO A 190 5.13 7.28 1.25
C PRO A 190 5.97 7.01 2.49
N HIS A 191 5.47 6.16 3.40
CA HIS A 191 6.20 5.73 4.57
C HIS A 191 7.47 4.95 4.21
N ALA A 192 8.52 5.03 5.03
CA ALA A 192 9.79 4.37 4.78
C ALA A 192 9.67 2.85 4.51
N LYS A 193 8.78 2.16 5.23
CA LYS A 193 8.51 0.72 5.01
C LYS A 193 7.95 0.44 3.60
N ALA A 194 7.11 1.33 3.02
CA ALA A 194 6.59 1.17 1.67
C ALA A 194 7.71 1.30 0.62
N LYS A 195 8.59 2.29 0.78
CA LYS A 195 9.79 2.48 -0.06
C LYS A 195 10.74 1.28 0.02
N GLN A 196 10.97 0.76 1.22
CA GLN A 196 11.82 -0.41 1.42
C GLN A 196 11.22 -1.68 0.79
N ARG A 197 9.90 -1.89 0.92
CA ARG A 197 9.19 -3.05 0.32
C ARG A 197 9.30 -3.05 -1.20
N VAL A 198 9.06 -1.93 -1.87
CA VAL A 198 9.17 -1.87 -3.33
C VAL A 198 10.61 -2.10 -3.79
N LYS A 199 11.60 -1.49 -3.12
CA LYS A 199 13.03 -1.72 -3.42
C LYS A 199 13.42 -3.19 -3.23
N SER A 200 12.91 -3.86 -2.20
CA SER A 200 13.14 -5.29 -1.97
C SER A 200 12.49 -6.15 -3.05
N LYS A 201 11.24 -5.88 -3.46
CA LYS A 201 10.58 -6.57 -4.57
C LYS A 201 11.36 -6.39 -5.88
N LEU A 202 11.76 -5.18 -6.21
CA LEU A 202 12.60 -4.90 -7.39
C LEU A 202 13.96 -5.63 -7.33
N LYS A 203 14.56 -5.73 -6.13
CA LYS A 203 15.80 -6.51 -5.92
C LYS A 203 15.57 -7.99 -6.22
N GLN A 204 14.44 -8.55 -5.82
CA GLN A 204 14.08 -9.95 -6.13
C GLN A 204 13.83 -10.15 -7.63
N LEU A 205 13.05 -9.28 -8.29
CA LEU A 205 12.78 -9.34 -9.72
C LEU A 205 14.06 -9.28 -10.56
N THR A 206 15.04 -8.50 -10.14
CA THR A 206 16.31 -8.29 -10.85
C THR A 206 17.46 -9.16 -10.32
N LYS A 207 17.17 -10.26 -9.61
CA LYS A 207 18.21 -11.26 -9.27
C LYS A 207 18.74 -11.93 -10.55
N ARG A 208 20.09 -11.92 -10.70
CA ARG A 208 20.79 -12.41 -11.90
C ARG A 208 20.71 -13.93 -12.14
N ASN A 209 20.19 -14.69 -11.19
CA ASN A 209 20.06 -16.16 -11.24
C ASN A 209 18.63 -16.64 -11.49
N ARG A 210 17.72 -15.78 -11.95
CA ARG A 210 16.32 -16.16 -12.19
C ARG A 210 16.08 -16.98 -13.48
N GLY A 211 17.03 -17.01 -14.40
CA GLY A 211 16.89 -17.77 -15.66
C GLY A 211 15.85 -17.23 -16.65
N ARG A 212 15.28 -16.02 -16.42
CA ARG A 212 14.23 -15.43 -17.26
C ARG A 212 14.80 -14.46 -18.30
N SER A 213 14.08 -14.26 -19.41
CA SER A 213 14.45 -13.26 -20.42
C SER A 213 14.36 -11.84 -19.84
N ILE A 214 15.16 -10.92 -20.41
CA ILE A 214 15.12 -9.50 -19.97
C ILE A 214 13.75 -8.88 -20.24
N GLN A 215 13.08 -9.21 -21.34
CA GLN A 215 11.77 -8.71 -21.70
C GLN A 215 10.73 -9.06 -20.64
N LEU A 216 10.75 -10.29 -20.14
CA LEU A 216 9.86 -10.74 -19.08
C LEU A 216 10.14 -10.00 -17.76
N ILE A 217 11.42 -9.79 -17.41
CA ILE A 217 11.80 -9.02 -16.22
C ILE A 217 11.34 -7.58 -16.33
N LEU A 218 11.48 -6.93 -17.49
CA LEU A 218 11.03 -5.55 -17.69
C LEU A 218 9.51 -5.44 -17.62
N LYS A 219 8.77 -6.42 -18.13
CA LYS A 219 7.31 -6.52 -18.00
C LYS A 219 6.88 -6.62 -16.54
N GLU A 220 7.53 -7.48 -15.74
CA GLU A 220 7.25 -7.61 -14.30
C GLU A 220 7.55 -6.31 -13.53
N ILE A 221 8.67 -5.63 -13.86
CA ILE A 221 9.02 -4.34 -13.28
C ILE A 221 7.97 -3.28 -13.62
N LYS A 222 7.55 -3.21 -14.89
CA LYS A 222 6.51 -2.28 -15.36
C LYS A 222 5.21 -2.47 -14.59
N GLN A 223 4.72 -3.69 -14.44
CA GLN A 223 3.50 -4.01 -13.70
C GLN A 223 3.60 -3.58 -12.23
N LEU A 224 4.69 -3.97 -11.55
CA LEU A 224 4.93 -3.61 -10.15
C LEU A 224 4.97 -2.09 -9.96
N MET A 225 5.74 -1.39 -10.80
CA MET A 225 5.95 0.04 -10.64
C MET A 225 4.74 0.87 -11.06
N THR A 226 3.97 0.41 -12.04
CA THR A 226 2.70 1.06 -12.41
C THR A 226 1.73 1.09 -11.22
N GLY A 227 1.45 -0.07 -10.63
CA GLY A 227 0.55 -0.12 -9.46
C GLY A 227 1.09 0.68 -8.27
N TRP A 228 2.40 0.58 -8.00
CA TRP A 228 3.01 1.30 -6.87
C TRP A 228 3.01 2.82 -7.07
N ILE A 229 3.32 3.31 -8.28
CA ILE A 229 3.31 4.75 -8.61
C ILE A 229 1.89 5.29 -8.63
N ASN A 230 0.92 4.58 -9.20
CA ASN A 230 -0.48 5.01 -9.20
C ASN A 230 -1.03 5.18 -7.77
N TYR A 231 -0.65 4.30 -6.84
CA TYR A 231 -1.07 4.41 -5.46
C TYR A 231 -0.30 5.50 -4.68
N TYR A 232 1.02 5.52 -4.77
CA TYR A 232 1.85 6.44 -3.98
C TYR A 232 2.14 7.78 -4.67
N GLY A 233 1.74 7.95 -5.93
CA GLY A 233 2.06 9.11 -6.77
C GLY A 233 1.55 10.45 -6.25
N ILE A 234 0.45 10.46 -5.47
CA ILE A 234 -0.03 11.66 -4.77
C ILE A 234 0.98 12.20 -3.74
N GLY A 235 1.94 11.37 -3.31
CA GLY A 235 2.92 11.71 -2.28
C GLY A 235 4.21 12.29 -2.85
N GLU A 236 4.83 13.20 -2.09
CA GLU A 236 6.13 13.81 -2.43
C GLU A 236 7.25 12.77 -2.31
N MET A 237 7.84 12.40 -3.46
CA MET A 237 8.92 11.40 -3.49
C MET A 237 9.87 11.55 -4.68
N LYS A 238 9.98 12.74 -5.27
CA LYS A 238 10.79 13.01 -6.47
C LYS A 238 12.23 12.49 -6.35
N GLU A 239 12.90 12.82 -5.25
CA GLU A 239 14.27 12.40 -5.00
C GLU A 239 14.40 10.88 -4.90
N PHE A 240 13.51 10.24 -4.12
CA PHE A 240 13.48 8.79 -4.00
C PHE A 240 13.29 8.10 -5.36
N MET A 241 12.41 8.62 -6.22
CA MET A 241 12.17 8.04 -7.55
C MET A 241 13.39 8.20 -8.46
N ARG A 242 14.09 9.32 -8.38
CA ARG A 242 15.35 9.54 -9.14
C ARG A 242 16.43 8.53 -8.72
N GLU A 243 16.65 8.37 -7.43
CA GLU A 243 17.62 7.41 -6.89
C GLU A 243 17.25 5.96 -7.22
N LEU A 244 15.96 5.60 -7.06
CA LEU A 244 15.47 4.27 -7.35
C LEU A 244 15.62 3.93 -8.84
N ASN A 245 15.33 4.88 -9.73
CA ASN A 245 15.48 4.75 -11.17
C ASN A 245 16.95 4.48 -11.57
N GLY A 246 17.88 5.27 -11.06
CA GLY A 246 19.30 5.08 -11.32
C GLY A 246 19.81 3.72 -10.81
N TRP A 247 19.41 3.34 -9.59
CA TRP A 247 19.73 2.04 -9.04
C TRP A 247 19.13 0.88 -9.85
N LEU A 248 17.89 1.02 -10.32
CA LEU A 248 17.20 0.01 -11.11
C LEU A 248 17.84 -0.18 -12.49
N LYS A 249 18.16 0.90 -13.21
CA LYS A 249 18.91 0.86 -14.47
C LYS A 249 20.25 0.12 -14.31
N ARG A 250 20.97 0.37 -13.21
CA ARG A 250 22.20 -0.36 -12.89
C ARG A 250 21.96 -1.87 -12.73
N ARG A 251 20.87 -2.28 -12.05
CA ARG A 251 20.53 -3.69 -11.88
C ARG A 251 20.10 -4.35 -13.18
N ILE A 252 19.40 -3.64 -14.05
CA ILE A 252 19.02 -4.13 -15.40
C ILE A 252 20.29 -4.34 -16.24
N ARG A 253 21.23 -3.38 -16.27
CA ARG A 253 22.53 -3.54 -16.94
C ARG A 253 23.30 -4.75 -16.41
N GLN A 254 23.33 -4.96 -15.11
CA GLN A 254 23.92 -6.12 -14.48
C GLN A 254 23.26 -7.42 -14.95
N TYR A 255 21.95 -7.44 -15.07
CA TYR A 255 21.18 -8.59 -15.49
C TYR A 255 21.47 -8.96 -16.94
N ILE A 256 21.42 -8.00 -17.85
CA ILE A 256 21.74 -8.14 -19.27
C ILE A 256 23.18 -8.65 -19.46
N TRP A 257 24.14 -8.02 -18.78
CA TRP A 257 25.55 -8.46 -18.85
C TRP A 257 25.76 -9.89 -18.39
N LYS A 258 25.05 -10.36 -17.39
CA LYS A 258 25.10 -11.74 -16.94
C LYS A 258 24.50 -12.69 -17.96
N GLN A 259 23.43 -12.30 -18.66
CA GLN A 259 22.81 -13.10 -19.71
C GLN A 259 23.73 -13.33 -20.92
N TRP A 260 24.63 -12.41 -21.20
CA TRP A 260 25.62 -12.57 -22.31
C TRP A 260 26.72 -13.60 -22.02
N LYS A 261 26.66 -14.29 -20.92
CA LYS A 261 27.47 -15.42 -20.44
C LYS A 261 28.98 -15.29 -20.72
N ASN A 262 29.43 -15.58 -21.95
CA ASN A 262 30.84 -15.69 -22.34
C ASN A 262 31.35 -14.47 -23.16
N PRO A 263 32.67 -14.28 -23.29
CA PRO A 263 33.25 -13.16 -24.01
C PRO A 263 32.79 -13.06 -25.49
N ARG A 264 32.65 -14.22 -26.19
CA ARG A 264 32.19 -14.23 -27.58
C ARG A 264 30.80 -13.60 -27.73
N THR A 265 29.84 -13.99 -26.89
CA THR A 265 28.48 -13.44 -26.87
C THR A 265 28.45 -11.97 -26.46
N LYS A 266 29.26 -11.58 -25.46
CA LYS A 266 29.40 -10.17 -25.05
C LYS A 266 29.90 -9.31 -26.20
N ARG A 267 30.98 -9.75 -26.90
CA ARG A 267 31.53 -9.05 -28.07
C ARG A 267 30.48 -8.88 -29.17
N LYS A 268 29.77 -9.96 -29.55
CA LYS A 268 28.70 -9.89 -30.55
C LYS A 268 27.64 -8.87 -30.19
N ASN A 269 27.17 -8.86 -28.94
CA ASN A 269 26.15 -7.91 -28.48
C ASN A 269 26.69 -6.48 -28.42
N LEU A 270 27.93 -6.25 -27.99
CA LEU A 270 28.55 -4.93 -27.98
C LEU A 270 28.65 -4.35 -29.38
N ILE A 271 29.11 -5.14 -30.37
CA ILE A 271 29.16 -4.72 -31.78
C ILE A 271 27.76 -4.38 -32.30
N ARG A 272 26.75 -5.21 -32.01
CA ARG A 272 25.36 -4.94 -32.37
C ARG A 272 24.83 -3.62 -31.79
N LEU A 273 25.33 -3.24 -30.63
CA LEU A 273 25.00 -1.96 -29.97
C LEU A 273 25.86 -0.78 -30.46
N GLY A 274 26.58 -0.95 -31.58
CA GLY A 274 27.36 0.13 -32.19
C GLY A 274 28.73 0.38 -31.56
N ILE A 275 29.22 -0.51 -30.72
CA ILE A 275 30.60 -0.43 -30.18
C ILE A 275 31.60 -0.92 -31.21
N ASP A 276 32.66 -0.16 -31.42
CA ASP A 276 33.76 -0.51 -32.30
C ASP A 276 34.34 -1.92 -31.99
N LYS A 277 34.79 -2.64 -33.03
CA LYS A 277 35.25 -4.04 -32.93
C LYS A 277 36.40 -4.22 -31.94
N ALA A 278 37.41 -3.31 -31.95
CA ALA A 278 38.55 -3.40 -31.07
C ALA A 278 38.16 -3.17 -29.60
N LYS A 279 37.33 -2.14 -29.32
CA LYS A 279 36.76 -1.86 -28.00
C LYS A 279 35.83 -3.00 -27.54
N ALA A 280 35.01 -3.55 -28.42
CA ALA A 280 34.12 -4.67 -28.09
C ALA A 280 34.92 -5.92 -27.70
N TYR A 281 36.08 -6.17 -28.35
CA TYR A 281 37.00 -7.24 -27.96
C TYR A 281 37.59 -6.99 -26.57
N GLU A 282 38.18 -5.81 -26.33
CA GLU A 282 38.72 -5.40 -25.03
C GLU A 282 37.68 -5.52 -23.90
N TRP A 283 36.52 -4.90 -24.10
CA TRP A 283 35.46 -4.83 -23.09
C TRP A 283 34.83 -6.19 -22.77
N SER A 284 34.69 -7.06 -23.75
CA SER A 284 34.14 -8.40 -23.55
C SER A 284 35.03 -9.30 -22.68
N ASN A 285 36.34 -9.06 -22.68
CA ASN A 285 37.35 -9.79 -21.90
C ASN A 285 37.58 -9.20 -20.49
N THR A 286 36.81 -8.19 -20.09
CA THR A 286 36.97 -7.59 -18.75
C THR A 286 36.89 -8.64 -17.63
N ARG A 287 37.81 -8.58 -16.68
CA ARG A 287 37.84 -9.42 -15.47
C ARG A 287 37.08 -8.78 -14.29
N LYS A 288 36.49 -7.58 -14.47
CA LYS A 288 35.69 -6.92 -13.42
C LYS A 288 34.45 -7.71 -13.05
N GLY A 289 34.17 -7.82 -11.78
CA GLY A 289 32.95 -8.47 -11.27
C GLY A 289 31.69 -7.83 -11.86
N ILE A 290 30.62 -8.62 -12.03
CA ILE A 290 29.38 -8.23 -12.73
C ILE A 290 28.72 -6.98 -12.12
N TRP A 291 28.81 -6.77 -10.79
CA TRP A 291 28.28 -5.59 -10.14
C TRP A 291 29.15 -4.36 -10.37
N SER A 292 30.46 -4.54 -10.42
CA SER A 292 31.39 -3.45 -10.72
C SER A 292 31.21 -2.94 -12.15
N ILE A 293 31.18 -3.87 -13.14
CA ILE A 293 31.02 -3.51 -14.54
C ILE A 293 29.69 -2.79 -14.82
N SER A 294 28.63 -3.07 -14.05
CA SER A 294 27.31 -2.41 -14.21
C SER A 294 27.32 -0.92 -13.93
N LYS A 295 28.37 -0.40 -13.28
CA LYS A 295 28.60 1.04 -13.03
C LYS A 295 29.69 1.63 -13.95
N SER A 296 30.35 0.80 -14.76
CA SER A 296 31.43 1.27 -15.60
C SER A 296 30.94 2.00 -16.86
N HIS A 297 31.84 2.79 -17.45
CA HIS A 297 31.59 3.44 -18.74
C HIS A 297 31.20 2.45 -19.83
N ILE A 298 31.68 1.20 -19.76
CA ILE A 298 31.39 0.14 -20.73
C ILE A 298 29.89 -0.05 -20.89
N LEU A 299 29.18 -0.34 -19.77
CA LEU A 299 27.74 -0.56 -19.83
C LEU A 299 26.91 0.74 -19.93
N HIS A 300 27.47 1.87 -19.53
CA HIS A 300 26.80 3.16 -19.74
C HIS A 300 26.84 3.59 -21.22
N ARG A 301 27.91 3.27 -21.95
CA ARG A 301 28.01 3.57 -23.39
C ARG A 301 27.27 2.57 -24.27
N SER A 302 27.25 1.29 -23.90
CA SER A 302 26.62 0.23 -24.70
C SER A 302 25.13 0.08 -24.39
N LEU A 303 24.75 0.04 -23.13
CA LEU A 303 23.34 -0.04 -22.68
C LEU A 303 22.89 1.33 -22.20
N THR A 304 22.79 2.27 -23.12
CA THR A 304 22.31 3.64 -22.87
C THR A 304 20.85 3.63 -22.37
N ASP A 305 20.35 4.75 -21.90
CA ASP A 305 18.95 4.88 -21.50
C ASP A 305 18.01 4.70 -22.71
N LYS A 306 18.43 5.15 -23.92
CA LYS A 306 17.73 4.87 -25.18
C LYS A 306 17.63 3.36 -25.46
N GLU A 307 18.73 2.63 -25.30
CA GLU A 307 18.75 1.20 -25.53
C GLU A 307 17.90 0.44 -24.50
N LEU A 308 17.94 0.85 -23.23
CA LEU A 308 17.06 0.26 -22.21
C LEU A 308 15.59 0.50 -22.52
N ALA A 309 15.24 1.70 -23.01
CA ALA A 309 13.88 2.02 -23.44
C ALA A 309 13.45 1.18 -24.65
N HIS A 310 14.34 1.01 -25.65
CA HIS A 310 14.10 0.14 -26.82
C HIS A 310 13.87 -1.33 -26.41
N GLN A 311 14.51 -1.81 -25.34
CA GLN A 311 14.27 -3.13 -24.78
C GLN A 311 12.98 -3.24 -23.95
N GLY A 312 12.26 -2.13 -23.73
CA GLY A 312 10.99 -2.09 -23.01
C GLY A 312 11.07 -1.56 -21.58
N TYR A 313 12.19 -0.92 -21.17
CA TYR A 313 12.28 -0.26 -19.89
C TYR A 313 11.54 1.07 -19.89
N GLU A 314 10.55 1.23 -19.01
CA GLU A 314 9.91 2.53 -18.74
C GLU A 314 10.66 3.27 -17.63
N ASP A 315 11.01 4.54 -17.87
CA ASP A 315 11.63 5.39 -16.85
C ASP A 315 10.61 5.69 -15.73
N ILE A 316 10.82 5.08 -14.58
CA ILE A 316 9.91 5.18 -13.43
C ILE A 316 9.89 6.59 -12.81
N SER A 317 10.94 7.38 -13.01
CA SER A 317 11.01 8.76 -12.53
C SER A 317 10.11 9.69 -13.36
N LEU A 318 10.14 9.53 -14.69
CA LEU A 318 9.25 10.26 -15.60
C LEU A 318 7.79 9.85 -15.40
N LYS A 319 7.53 8.55 -15.24
CA LYS A 319 6.17 8.05 -14.93
C LYS A 319 5.63 8.64 -13.62
N TYR A 320 6.46 8.71 -12.59
CA TYR A 320 6.05 9.36 -11.34
C TYR A 320 5.74 10.86 -11.55
N GLN A 321 6.57 11.58 -12.28
CA GLN A 321 6.33 13.00 -12.55
C GLN A 321 4.99 13.20 -13.27
N PHE A 322 4.69 12.39 -14.28
CA PHE A 322 3.42 12.42 -15.00
C PHE A 322 2.24 12.17 -14.04
N VAL A 323 2.27 11.08 -13.27
CA VAL A 323 1.20 10.75 -12.31
C VAL A 323 1.07 11.80 -11.22
N HIS A 324 2.19 12.31 -10.69
CA HIS A 324 2.17 13.32 -9.62
C HIS A 324 1.60 14.66 -10.08
N SER A 325 1.76 15.03 -11.36
CA SER A 325 1.20 16.27 -11.92
C SER A 325 -0.32 16.23 -12.11
N THR A 326 -0.94 15.05 -12.02
CA THR A 326 -2.40 14.92 -12.12
C THR A 326 -3.12 15.16 -10.79
N TYR A 327 -2.38 15.32 -9.69
CA TYR A 327 -2.90 15.56 -8.34
C TYR A 327 -2.61 16.96 -7.81
#